data_8b759ddf7ea9225aa5ba97eebddbbeba
#
_entry.id   8b759ddf7ea9225aa5ba97eebddbbeba
#
_cell.length_a   1.000
_cell.length_b   1.000
_cell.length_c   1.000
_cell.angle_alpha   90.00
_cell.angle_beta   90.00
_cell.angle_gamma   90.00
#
_symmetry.space_group_name_H-M   'P 1'
#
loop_
_entity.id
_entity.type
_entity.pdbx_description
1 polymer ?
#
loop_
_entity_poly.entity_id
_entity_poly.type
_entity_poly.pdbx_seq_one_letter_code
_entity_poly.pdbx_strand_id
1 'polypeptide(L)'
;QENYDPDRIKQPLKRTNPQKGRGIDPKWIPITWDEALDIVADKMMELRNAGEPERLLYLKGRYGNTSHALLYGTVAKLFGSPNNFSTSALCAETEKMGPGYTQGLFSYRDYDLGNSKCVVFWGTDPFASNRQVPNVISRLGTLQKNGTLITVDPRLSTAAAKSKEWLPLLPGTDGALANAIAHVLLTEGLWNKEFVGDFVDSKNQFIAGKTVKPEAFKENNTLGLVTYWNEEAKDWTPEKAGKECRLDPEQIRRVARTLGKAAPNVIVWMGPGVCMNPRGTYSAMVVHALNGILGSVDNVGGTHDPVKALTDKYPSMDKYVDELAKTHGKGKKIDGRGDKDMPAAMKAKLGSGVVTNNIANYMLEHPDFIKVMISSWTNTPFAASDGKRWEKALSNVPFFVHMVPFPSEMT
;
A
#
# COMPACT_ATOMS: atom_id res chain seq x y z
N GLN A 1 -12.62 -13.96 19.03
CA GLN A 1 -13.90 -13.49 19.59
C GLN A 1 -14.97 -13.35 18.50
N GLU A 2 -14.70 -12.67 17.39
CA GLU A 2 -15.66 -12.44 16.29
C GLU A 2 -16.28 -13.73 15.70
N ASN A 3 -15.59 -14.85 15.73
CA ASN A 3 -16.13 -16.12 15.24
C ASN A 3 -17.28 -16.67 16.11
N TYR A 4 -17.35 -16.25 17.36
CA TYR A 4 -18.34 -16.68 18.35
C TYR A 4 -19.31 -15.57 18.74
N ASP A 5 -19.27 -14.44 18.04
CA ASP A 5 -20.15 -13.33 18.26
C ASP A 5 -21.60 -13.73 17.93
N PRO A 6 -22.57 -13.48 18.82
CA PRO A 6 -23.98 -13.83 18.58
C PRO A 6 -24.57 -13.13 17.35
N ASP A 7 -24.09 -11.93 17.03
CA ASP A 7 -24.58 -11.11 15.90
C ASP A 7 -23.93 -11.48 14.57
N ARG A 8 -23.00 -12.46 14.58
CA ARG A 8 -22.39 -12.95 13.35
C ARG A 8 -23.44 -13.60 12.44
N ILE A 9 -23.38 -13.26 11.14
CA ILE A 9 -24.17 -13.93 10.11
C ILE A 9 -23.75 -15.40 10.03
N LYS A 10 -24.71 -16.31 10.29
CA LYS A 10 -24.46 -17.76 10.39
C LYS A 10 -24.91 -18.56 9.16
N GLN A 11 -25.72 -17.94 8.30
CA GLN A 11 -26.28 -18.55 7.10
C GLN A 11 -26.55 -17.48 6.04
N PRO A 12 -26.73 -17.85 4.75
CA PRO A 12 -27.06 -16.88 3.72
C PRO A 12 -28.37 -16.15 4.03
N LEU A 13 -28.39 -14.86 3.73
CA LEU A 13 -29.55 -13.98 3.91
C LEU A 13 -29.93 -13.38 2.57
N LYS A 14 -31.23 -13.38 2.26
CA LYS A 14 -31.80 -12.76 1.07
C LYS A 14 -32.59 -11.52 1.44
N ARG A 15 -32.28 -10.41 0.77
CA ARG A 15 -33.02 -9.17 0.90
C ARG A 15 -34.38 -9.29 0.21
N THR A 16 -35.44 -8.91 0.89
CA THR A 16 -36.81 -8.90 0.34
C THR A 16 -37.33 -7.49 0.09
N ASN A 17 -36.76 -6.47 0.73
CA ASN A 17 -37.11 -5.08 0.45
C ASN A 17 -36.36 -4.57 -0.78
N PRO A 18 -37.02 -4.16 -1.89
CA PRO A 18 -36.35 -3.62 -3.07
C PRO A 18 -35.74 -2.23 -2.83
N GLN A 19 -36.22 -1.47 -1.86
CA GLN A 19 -35.67 -0.17 -1.52
C GLN A 19 -34.30 -0.31 -0.85
N LYS A 20 -33.33 0.46 -1.32
CA LYS A 20 -31.94 0.47 -0.82
C LYS A 20 -31.63 1.81 -0.15
N GLY A 21 -30.72 1.82 0.78
CA GLY A 21 -30.20 3.03 1.41
C GLY A 21 -30.02 2.88 2.92
N ARG A 22 -29.32 3.84 3.52
CA ARG A 22 -29.13 3.89 4.97
C ARG A 22 -30.46 4.08 5.67
N GLY A 23 -30.67 3.34 6.75
CA GLY A 23 -31.91 3.40 7.54
C GLY A 23 -33.12 2.70 6.91
N ILE A 24 -32.95 2.09 5.74
CA ILE A 24 -33.98 1.26 5.10
C ILE A 24 -33.83 -0.17 5.61
N ASP A 25 -34.86 -0.69 6.26
CA ASP A 25 -34.89 -2.09 6.69
C ASP A 25 -34.81 -3.02 5.46
N PRO A 26 -33.77 -3.82 5.32
CA PRO A 26 -33.60 -4.74 4.19
C PRO A 26 -34.60 -5.90 4.20
N LYS A 27 -35.26 -6.18 5.32
CA LYS A 27 -36.17 -7.31 5.53
C LYS A 27 -35.49 -8.63 5.13
N TRP A 28 -34.39 -8.93 5.80
CA TRP A 28 -33.61 -10.15 5.57
C TRP A 28 -34.45 -11.41 5.92
N ILE A 29 -34.41 -12.37 5.01
CA ILE A 29 -34.89 -13.73 5.27
C ILE A 29 -33.72 -14.70 5.13
N PRO A 30 -33.63 -15.72 6.01
CA PRO A 30 -32.65 -16.78 5.87
C PRO A 30 -33.01 -17.67 4.69
N ILE A 31 -32.02 -18.12 3.94
CA ILE A 31 -32.12 -19.07 2.85
C ILE A 31 -31.08 -20.18 3.00
N THR A 32 -31.22 -21.26 2.25
CA THR A 32 -30.21 -22.33 2.24
C THR A 32 -29.00 -21.94 1.41
N TRP A 33 -27.87 -22.64 1.57
CA TRP A 33 -26.70 -22.47 0.75
C TRP A 33 -26.98 -22.84 -0.72
N ASP A 34 -27.74 -23.90 -0.95
CA ASP A 34 -28.10 -24.34 -2.29
C ASP A 34 -28.95 -23.25 -2.98
N GLU A 35 -29.99 -22.75 -2.34
CA GLU A 35 -30.76 -21.61 -2.89
C GLU A 35 -29.90 -20.37 -3.16
N ALA A 36 -28.99 -20.03 -2.27
CA ALA A 36 -28.11 -18.88 -2.44
C ALA A 36 -27.16 -19.06 -3.64
N LEU A 37 -26.57 -20.25 -3.78
CA LEU A 37 -25.67 -20.56 -4.88
C LEU A 37 -26.37 -20.62 -6.22
N ASP A 38 -27.57 -21.18 -6.27
CA ASP A 38 -28.39 -21.24 -7.49
C ASP A 38 -28.77 -19.83 -7.95
N ILE A 39 -29.25 -18.95 -7.06
CA ILE A 39 -29.57 -17.56 -7.39
C ILE A 39 -28.34 -16.83 -7.96
N VAL A 40 -27.16 -16.99 -7.37
CA VAL A 40 -25.93 -16.35 -7.82
C VAL A 40 -25.49 -16.92 -9.18
N ALA A 41 -25.53 -18.24 -9.34
CA ALA A 41 -25.19 -18.91 -10.59
C ALA A 41 -26.10 -18.47 -11.73
N ASP A 42 -27.41 -18.43 -11.51
CA ASP A 42 -28.39 -17.97 -12.51
C ASP A 42 -28.11 -16.55 -12.96
N LYS A 43 -27.88 -15.61 -12.02
CA LYS A 43 -27.54 -14.21 -12.36
C LYS A 43 -26.21 -14.08 -13.12
N MET A 44 -25.23 -14.89 -12.79
CA MET A 44 -23.97 -14.94 -13.54
C MET A 44 -24.20 -15.56 -14.95
N MET A 45 -24.99 -16.62 -15.05
CA MET A 45 -25.29 -17.25 -16.35
C MET A 45 -26.13 -16.34 -17.26
N GLU A 46 -27.03 -15.51 -16.73
CA GLU A 46 -27.72 -14.47 -17.52
C GLU A 46 -26.71 -13.61 -18.29
N LEU A 47 -25.61 -13.16 -17.66
CA LEU A 47 -24.57 -12.36 -18.31
C LEU A 47 -23.81 -13.16 -19.38
N ARG A 48 -23.47 -14.40 -19.08
CA ARG A 48 -22.77 -15.24 -20.07
C ARG A 48 -23.61 -15.56 -21.28
N ASN A 49 -24.89 -15.86 -21.10
CA ASN A 49 -25.83 -16.14 -22.14
C ASN A 49 -26.11 -14.90 -23.02
N ALA A 50 -26.04 -13.71 -22.41
CA ALA A 50 -26.12 -12.44 -23.15
C ALA A 50 -24.83 -12.06 -23.90
N GLY A 51 -23.70 -12.79 -23.65
CA GLY A 51 -22.40 -12.43 -24.19
C GLY A 51 -21.74 -11.21 -23.52
N GLU A 52 -22.13 -10.90 -22.30
CA GLU A 52 -21.72 -9.67 -21.57
C GLU A 52 -21.01 -9.98 -20.22
N PRO A 53 -20.01 -10.91 -20.16
CA PRO A 53 -19.39 -11.29 -18.90
C PRO A 53 -18.65 -10.14 -18.21
N GLU A 54 -18.23 -9.10 -18.93
CA GLU A 54 -17.58 -7.91 -18.38
C GLU A 54 -18.48 -7.07 -17.47
N ARG A 55 -19.79 -7.31 -17.47
CA ARG A 55 -20.77 -6.65 -16.58
C ARG A 55 -20.79 -7.25 -15.16
N LEU A 56 -20.00 -8.29 -14.92
CA LEU A 56 -19.72 -8.78 -13.58
C LEU A 56 -18.57 -7.95 -12.95
N LEU A 57 -18.83 -7.35 -11.80
CA LEU A 57 -17.82 -6.72 -10.96
C LEU A 57 -17.53 -7.62 -9.75
N TYR A 58 -16.27 -7.98 -9.56
CA TYR A 58 -15.79 -8.58 -8.34
C TYR A 58 -14.89 -7.61 -7.57
N LEU A 59 -15.32 -7.20 -6.37
CA LEU A 59 -14.58 -6.28 -5.49
C LEU A 59 -14.22 -6.97 -4.18
N LYS A 60 -12.93 -7.08 -3.90
CA LYS A 60 -12.41 -7.72 -2.69
C LYS A 60 -11.62 -6.73 -1.84
N GLY A 61 -11.84 -6.82 -0.53
CA GLY A 61 -11.03 -6.14 0.47
C GLY A 61 -9.83 -6.99 0.87
N ARG A 62 -9.81 -7.41 2.12
CA ARG A 62 -8.80 -8.33 2.64
C ARG A 62 -9.03 -9.74 2.09
N TYR A 63 -7.97 -10.48 1.86
CA TYR A 63 -8.08 -11.86 1.48
C TYR A 63 -8.14 -12.80 2.70
N GLY A 64 -9.08 -13.73 2.64
CA GLY A 64 -9.05 -14.93 3.47
C GLY A 64 -8.17 -16.00 2.81
N ASN A 65 -7.45 -16.76 3.58
CA ASN A 65 -6.48 -17.75 3.08
C ASN A 65 -7.11 -18.94 2.34
N THR A 66 -8.43 -19.05 2.33
CA THR A 66 -9.15 -20.26 1.89
C THR A 66 -9.69 -20.20 0.48
N SER A 67 -9.71 -19.02 -0.17
CA SER A 67 -10.28 -18.93 -1.51
C SER A 67 -9.30 -18.34 -2.51
N HIS A 68 -8.26 -19.10 -2.82
CA HIS A 68 -7.28 -18.77 -3.84
C HIS A 68 -7.95 -18.41 -5.18
N ALA A 69 -8.99 -19.13 -5.55
CA ALA A 69 -9.75 -18.90 -6.78
C ALA A 69 -10.38 -17.49 -6.82
N LEU A 70 -10.98 -17.04 -5.72
CA LEU A 70 -11.56 -15.69 -5.61
C LEU A 70 -10.47 -14.64 -5.43
N LEU A 71 -9.48 -14.91 -4.58
CA LEU A 71 -8.41 -13.99 -4.24
C LEU A 71 -7.57 -13.57 -5.45
N TYR A 72 -7.12 -14.55 -6.24
CA TYR A 72 -6.26 -14.30 -7.39
C TYR A 72 -7.02 -14.11 -8.70
N GLY A 73 -8.34 -14.04 -8.62
CA GLY A 73 -9.18 -13.72 -9.77
C GLY A 73 -9.42 -14.86 -10.74
N THR A 74 -9.18 -16.11 -10.30
CA THR A 74 -9.42 -17.28 -11.16
C THR A 74 -10.88 -17.37 -11.61
N VAL A 75 -11.84 -17.14 -10.70
CA VAL A 75 -13.27 -17.13 -11.03
C VAL A 75 -13.59 -16.06 -12.08
N ALA A 76 -13.12 -14.82 -11.86
CA ALA A 76 -13.35 -13.74 -12.83
C ALA A 76 -12.71 -14.04 -14.20
N LYS A 77 -11.51 -14.62 -14.20
CA LYS A 77 -10.79 -15.03 -15.41
C LYS A 77 -11.55 -16.09 -16.20
N LEU A 78 -12.00 -17.16 -15.52
CA LEU A 78 -12.77 -18.24 -16.15
C LEU A 78 -14.15 -17.74 -16.61
N PHE A 79 -14.74 -16.83 -15.87
CA PHE A 79 -16.00 -16.20 -16.22
C PHE A 79 -15.90 -15.27 -17.42
N GLY A 80 -14.76 -14.60 -17.60
CA GLY A 80 -14.49 -13.64 -18.67
C GLY A 80 -14.64 -12.17 -18.28
N SER A 81 -14.73 -11.86 -16.98
CA SER A 81 -14.75 -10.47 -16.55
C SER A 81 -13.36 -9.90 -16.30
N PRO A 82 -13.00 -8.75 -16.93
CA PRO A 82 -11.79 -8.01 -16.58
C PRO A 82 -11.91 -7.27 -15.24
N ASN A 83 -13.13 -7.13 -14.72
CA ASN A 83 -13.48 -6.27 -13.59
C ASN A 83 -13.36 -6.99 -12.25
N ASN A 84 -12.13 -7.44 -11.94
CA ASN A 84 -11.74 -8.03 -10.68
C ASN A 84 -10.76 -7.10 -9.96
N PHE A 85 -11.21 -6.45 -8.89
CA PHE A 85 -10.47 -5.42 -8.19
C PHE A 85 -10.29 -5.73 -6.72
N SER A 86 -9.26 -5.12 -6.14
CA SER A 86 -9.04 -5.07 -4.70
C SER A 86 -9.11 -3.63 -4.21
N THR A 87 -9.20 -3.46 -2.89
CA THR A 87 -9.07 -2.16 -2.24
C THR A 87 -7.60 -1.78 -1.96
N SER A 88 -6.66 -2.43 -2.62
CA SER A 88 -5.22 -2.30 -2.37
C SER A 88 -4.69 -0.89 -2.65
N ALA A 89 -5.31 -0.13 -3.55
CA ALA A 89 -4.96 1.26 -3.81
C ALA A 89 -5.11 2.16 -2.57
N LEU A 90 -6.04 1.80 -1.67
CA LEU A 90 -6.27 2.51 -0.40
C LEU A 90 -5.41 1.98 0.75
N CYS A 91 -4.52 1.03 0.49
CA CYS A 91 -3.76 0.32 1.52
C CYS A 91 -2.27 0.25 1.18
N ALA A 92 -1.86 -0.65 0.32
CA ALA A 92 -0.49 -1.08 0.16
C ALA A 92 0.16 -0.72 -1.18
N GLU A 93 -0.56 -0.17 -2.12
CA GLU A 93 0.02 0.15 -3.44
C GLU A 93 1.14 1.20 -3.30
N THR A 94 0.90 2.26 -2.55
CA THR A 94 1.90 3.30 -2.30
C THR A 94 3.13 2.78 -1.56
N GLU A 95 2.96 1.83 -0.63
CA GLU A 95 4.07 1.17 0.07
C GLU A 95 5.00 0.41 -0.90
N LYS A 96 4.46 -0.08 -2.01
CA LYS A 96 5.23 -0.72 -3.09
C LYS A 96 5.71 0.29 -4.14
N MET A 97 4.94 1.34 -4.39
CA MET A 97 5.30 2.36 -5.39
C MET A 97 6.51 3.19 -4.95
N GLY A 98 6.62 3.56 -3.67
CA GLY A 98 7.77 4.27 -3.13
C GLY A 98 9.09 3.56 -3.52
N PRO A 99 9.34 2.33 -3.05
CA PRO A 99 10.53 1.56 -3.44
C PRO A 99 10.56 1.22 -4.94
N GLY A 100 9.41 1.07 -5.58
CA GLY A 100 9.33 0.86 -7.03
C GLY A 100 9.98 1.99 -7.82
N TYR A 101 9.71 3.24 -7.44
CA TYR A 101 10.30 4.42 -8.10
C TYR A 101 11.74 4.69 -7.68
N THR A 102 12.13 4.35 -6.45
CA THR A 102 13.47 4.67 -5.95
C THR A 102 14.48 3.53 -6.12
N GLN A 103 14.01 2.28 -6.22
CA GLN A 103 14.88 1.09 -6.32
C GLN A 103 14.53 0.16 -7.49
N GLY A 104 13.55 0.51 -8.32
CA GLY A 104 13.14 -0.29 -9.48
C GLY A 104 12.33 -1.55 -9.16
N LEU A 105 12.00 -1.81 -7.90
CA LEU A 105 11.31 -3.03 -7.47
C LEU A 105 9.95 -2.72 -6.82
N PHE A 106 8.90 -2.99 -7.57
CA PHE A 106 7.51 -2.79 -7.15
C PHE A 106 7.05 -3.96 -6.25
N SER A 107 7.55 -3.98 -5.01
CA SER A 107 7.27 -5.01 -4.03
C SER A 107 7.41 -4.46 -2.61
N TYR A 108 6.97 -5.24 -1.62
CA TYR A 108 7.38 -5.03 -0.24
C TYR A 108 8.87 -5.23 -0.08
N ARG A 109 9.41 -4.91 1.08
CA ARG A 109 10.79 -5.17 1.46
C ARG A 109 10.85 -6.13 2.63
N ASP A 110 11.93 -6.90 2.69
CA ASP A 110 12.34 -7.61 3.89
C ASP A 110 13.42 -6.83 4.62
N TYR A 111 13.54 -7.07 5.91
CA TYR A 111 14.38 -6.31 6.83
C TYR A 111 15.21 -7.23 7.70
N ASP A 112 16.55 -7.11 7.63
CA ASP A 112 17.46 -7.90 8.45
C ASP A 112 17.59 -7.29 9.86
N LEU A 113 16.54 -7.45 10.66
CA LEU A 113 16.46 -6.91 12.01
C LEU A 113 17.51 -7.50 12.96
N GLY A 114 17.99 -8.72 12.69
CA GLY A 114 18.94 -9.41 13.56
C GLY A 114 20.33 -8.80 13.58
N ASN A 115 20.75 -8.21 12.47
CA ASN A 115 22.08 -7.65 12.26
C ASN A 115 22.09 -6.12 12.20
N SER A 116 20.93 -5.48 12.31
CA SER A 116 20.81 -4.03 12.24
C SER A 116 21.33 -3.33 13.50
N LYS A 117 22.05 -2.22 13.32
CA LYS A 117 22.50 -1.34 14.39
C LYS A 117 21.53 -0.20 14.70
N CYS A 118 20.65 0.12 13.77
CA CYS A 118 19.61 1.12 13.98
C CYS A 118 18.40 0.80 13.10
N VAL A 119 17.20 0.86 13.68
CA VAL A 119 15.95 0.66 12.96
C VAL A 119 15.01 1.83 13.23
N VAL A 120 14.50 2.42 12.17
CA VAL A 120 13.41 3.40 12.22
C VAL A 120 12.11 2.70 11.82
N PHE A 121 11.16 2.63 12.74
CA PHE A 121 9.77 2.26 12.43
C PHE A 121 9.00 3.52 12.05
N TRP A 122 8.73 3.70 10.78
CA TRP A 122 8.12 4.90 10.25
C TRP A 122 6.67 4.64 9.80
N GLY A 123 5.71 5.13 10.58
CA GLY A 123 4.30 4.92 10.32
C GLY A 123 3.88 3.45 10.38
N THR A 124 4.55 2.66 11.22
CA THR A 124 4.28 1.23 11.44
C THR A 124 4.52 0.83 12.90
N ASP A 125 3.70 -0.08 13.41
CA ASP A 125 3.89 -0.70 14.72
C ASP A 125 4.03 -2.23 14.56
N PRO A 126 5.21 -2.72 14.16
CA PRO A 126 5.37 -4.13 13.82
C PRO A 126 5.28 -5.08 15.01
N PHE A 127 5.29 -4.56 16.25
CA PHE A 127 5.12 -5.36 17.46
C PHE A 127 3.66 -5.64 17.79
N ALA A 128 2.73 -4.86 17.28
CA ALA A 128 1.30 -5.01 17.52
C ALA A 128 0.48 -5.25 16.25
N SER A 129 0.95 -4.80 15.08
CA SER A 129 0.19 -4.76 13.85
C SER A 129 1.04 -5.06 12.62
N ASN A 130 1.49 -6.31 12.48
CA ASN A 130 2.23 -6.80 11.32
C ASN A 130 1.74 -8.20 10.96
N ARG A 131 2.01 -8.63 9.72
CA ARG A 131 1.78 -10.02 9.28
C ARG A 131 2.69 -11.01 9.98
N GLN A 132 3.84 -10.55 10.48
CA GLN A 132 4.91 -11.34 11.09
C GLN A 132 5.21 -10.91 12.53
N VAL A 133 4.19 -10.51 13.29
CA VAL A 133 4.34 -10.04 14.70
C VAL A 133 5.21 -10.97 15.54
N PRO A 134 5.02 -12.32 15.55
CA PRO A 134 5.86 -13.20 16.34
C PRO A 134 7.34 -13.15 15.94
N ASN A 135 7.63 -13.08 14.65
CA ASN A 135 9.01 -12.97 14.15
C ASN A 135 9.67 -11.65 14.59
N VAL A 136 8.95 -10.53 14.47
CA VAL A 136 9.49 -9.22 14.88
C VAL A 136 9.73 -9.17 16.38
N ILE A 137 8.79 -9.67 17.19
CA ILE A 137 8.94 -9.75 18.66
C ILE A 137 10.13 -10.62 19.04
N SER A 138 10.34 -11.76 18.39
CA SER A 138 11.46 -12.66 18.70
C SER A 138 12.82 -12.00 18.46
N ARG A 139 12.89 -11.01 17.56
CA ARG A 139 14.12 -10.27 17.25
C ARG A 139 14.29 -8.99 18.05
N LEU A 140 13.25 -8.54 18.76
CA LEU A 140 13.26 -7.31 19.54
C LEU A 140 14.38 -7.30 20.59
N GLY A 141 14.55 -8.41 21.32
CA GLY A 141 15.60 -8.50 22.36
C GLY A 141 17.00 -8.31 21.80
N THR A 142 17.30 -8.90 20.65
CA THR A 142 18.59 -8.72 19.94
C THR A 142 18.75 -7.28 19.47
N LEU A 143 17.70 -6.72 18.91
CA LEU A 143 17.70 -5.36 18.40
C LEU A 143 17.91 -4.32 19.53
N GLN A 144 17.23 -4.48 20.67
CA GLN A 144 17.38 -3.60 21.83
C GLN A 144 18.77 -3.70 22.48
N LYS A 145 19.36 -4.89 22.44
CA LYS A 145 20.71 -5.12 23.00
C LYS A 145 21.81 -4.57 22.11
N ASN A 146 21.69 -4.72 20.79
CA ASN A 146 22.77 -4.47 19.83
C ASN A 146 22.56 -3.20 18.99
N GLY A 147 21.38 -2.59 19.04
CA GLY A 147 21.01 -1.48 18.16
C GLY A 147 20.17 -0.42 18.84
N THR A 148 19.79 0.56 18.05
CA THR A 148 18.93 1.68 18.46
C THR A 148 17.59 1.59 17.74
N LEU A 149 16.49 1.70 18.49
CA LEU A 149 15.15 1.83 17.94
C LEU A 149 14.76 3.30 17.90
N ILE A 150 14.19 3.71 16.78
CA ILE A 150 13.60 5.03 16.57
C ILE A 150 12.19 4.79 15.99
N THR A 151 11.22 5.57 16.44
CA THR A 151 9.86 5.49 15.89
C THR A 151 9.36 6.85 15.47
N VAL A 152 8.84 6.93 14.25
CA VAL A 152 8.12 8.07 13.68
C VAL A 152 6.64 7.68 13.60
N ASP A 153 5.84 8.17 14.52
CA ASP A 153 4.41 7.82 14.65
C ASP A 153 3.71 8.94 15.44
N PRO A 154 2.61 9.52 14.98
CA PRO A 154 1.87 10.53 15.74
C PRO A 154 1.32 10.00 17.07
N ARG A 155 1.17 8.70 17.19
CA ARG A 155 0.70 8.00 18.37
C ARG A 155 1.83 7.35 19.13
N LEU A 156 1.76 7.37 20.49
CA LEU A 156 2.66 6.55 21.33
C LEU A 156 2.28 5.06 21.17
N SER A 157 2.72 4.47 20.06
CA SER A 157 2.50 3.06 19.73
C SER A 157 3.38 2.13 20.57
N THR A 158 3.18 0.82 20.44
CA THR A 158 4.06 -0.18 21.10
C THR A 158 5.52 -0.01 20.68
N ALA A 159 5.75 0.25 19.40
CA ALA A 159 7.08 0.54 18.88
C ALA A 159 7.65 1.83 19.48
N ALA A 160 6.86 2.90 19.53
CA ALA A 160 7.28 4.18 20.11
C ALA A 160 7.65 4.06 21.58
N ALA A 161 6.84 3.34 22.36
CA ALA A 161 7.10 3.12 23.79
C ALA A 161 8.39 2.32 24.09
N LYS A 162 8.91 1.60 23.09
CA LYS A 162 10.15 0.80 23.20
C LYS A 162 11.34 1.43 22.50
N SER A 163 11.14 2.56 21.85
CA SER A 163 12.18 3.28 21.11
C SER A 163 12.97 4.24 21.99
N LYS A 164 14.23 4.45 21.65
CA LYS A 164 15.09 5.45 22.26
C LYS A 164 14.68 6.87 21.87
N GLU A 165 14.20 7.04 20.64
CA GLU A 165 13.67 8.29 20.10
C GLU A 165 12.29 8.05 19.55
N TRP A 166 11.34 8.92 19.90
CA TRP A 166 10.01 8.97 19.34
C TRP A 166 9.75 10.36 18.76
N LEU A 167 9.37 10.38 17.48
CA LEU A 167 9.05 11.59 16.73
C LEU A 167 7.54 11.63 16.45
N PRO A 168 6.76 12.32 17.29
CA PRO A 168 5.30 12.45 17.10
C PRO A 168 4.95 13.50 16.05
N LEU A 169 5.30 13.22 14.79
CA LEU A 169 5.11 14.18 13.71
C LEU A 169 3.62 14.48 13.43
N LEU A 170 3.36 15.66 12.89
CA LEU A 170 2.04 15.98 12.34
C LEU A 170 1.74 15.07 11.14
N PRO A 171 0.60 14.32 11.14
CA PRO A 171 0.26 13.43 10.03
C PRO A 171 0.28 14.14 8.66
N GLY A 172 0.89 13.48 7.65
CA GLY A 172 1.03 14.01 6.30
C GLY A 172 2.29 14.86 6.06
N THR A 173 3.15 15.03 7.07
CA THR A 173 4.42 15.77 6.95
C THR A 173 5.65 14.86 6.86
N ASP A 174 5.45 13.59 6.60
CA ASP A 174 6.50 12.56 6.50
C ASP A 174 7.59 12.92 5.50
N GLY A 175 7.21 13.45 4.33
CA GLY A 175 8.15 13.90 3.30
C GLY A 175 9.04 15.04 3.77
N ALA A 176 8.51 16.00 4.54
CA ALA A 176 9.27 17.11 5.09
C ALA A 176 10.33 16.62 6.09
N LEU A 177 9.94 15.69 6.99
CA LEU A 177 10.87 15.09 7.94
C LEU A 177 11.95 14.28 7.23
N ALA A 178 11.59 13.47 6.23
CA ALA A 178 12.54 12.64 5.49
C ALA A 178 13.54 13.50 4.72
N ASN A 179 13.08 14.58 4.07
CA ASN A 179 13.94 15.56 3.40
C ASN A 179 14.91 16.25 4.37
N ALA A 180 14.45 16.58 5.58
CA ALA A 180 15.33 17.20 6.59
C ALA A 180 16.38 16.22 7.13
N ILE A 181 16.03 14.95 7.32
CA ILE A 181 17.00 13.92 7.68
C ILE A 181 18.04 13.77 6.55
N ALA A 182 17.61 13.70 5.28
CA ALA A 182 18.51 13.66 4.13
C ALA A 182 19.40 14.91 4.06
N HIS A 183 18.83 16.10 4.28
CA HIS A 183 19.57 17.36 4.36
C HIS A 183 20.74 17.29 5.35
N VAL A 184 20.48 16.82 6.57
CA VAL A 184 21.53 16.69 7.60
C VAL A 184 22.57 15.65 7.18
N LEU A 185 22.13 14.48 6.69
CA LEU A 185 23.05 13.44 6.21
C LEU A 185 24.00 13.96 5.13
N LEU A 186 23.48 14.75 4.21
CA LEU A 186 24.25 15.28 3.09
C LEU A 186 25.13 16.48 3.52
N THR A 187 24.61 17.44 4.27
CA THR A 187 25.40 18.62 4.70
C THR A 187 26.51 18.25 5.68
N GLU A 188 26.32 17.22 6.52
CA GLU A 188 27.31 16.75 7.48
C GLU A 188 28.23 15.64 6.93
N GLY A 189 28.07 15.23 5.64
CA GLY A 189 28.92 14.20 5.03
C GLY A 189 28.70 12.81 5.57
N LEU A 190 27.49 12.50 6.04
CA LEU A 190 27.12 11.25 6.72
C LEU A 190 26.49 10.19 5.80
N TRP A 191 26.45 10.43 4.50
CA TRP A 191 25.98 9.42 3.53
C TRP A 191 27.01 8.30 3.34
N ASN A 192 26.58 7.15 2.89
CA ASN A 192 27.49 6.04 2.59
C ASN A 192 28.23 6.28 1.28
N LYS A 193 29.50 6.69 1.34
CA LYS A 193 30.30 7.05 0.16
C LYS A 193 30.60 5.87 -0.77
N GLU A 194 30.75 4.67 -0.22
CA GLU A 194 31.01 3.47 -1.00
C GLU A 194 29.79 3.12 -1.88
N PHE A 195 28.61 3.18 -1.32
CA PHE A 195 27.37 2.89 -2.04
C PHE A 195 26.92 4.04 -2.94
N VAL A 196 26.90 5.25 -2.41
CA VAL A 196 26.32 6.43 -3.07
C VAL A 196 27.30 7.08 -4.04
N GLY A 197 28.58 7.16 -3.67
CA GLY A 197 29.61 7.94 -4.38
C GLY A 197 30.09 9.13 -3.57
N ASP A 198 30.92 9.98 -4.18
CA ASP A 198 31.50 11.14 -3.51
C ASP A 198 31.80 12.27 -4.50
N PHE A 199 32.10 13.45 -3.97
CA PHE A 199 32.58 14.58 -4.75
C PHE A 199 33.93 14.29 -5.41
N VAL A 200 34.10 14.76 -6.66
CA VAL A 200 35.29 14.53 -7.45
C VAL A 200 36.54 15.08 -6.76
N ASP A 201 36.38 16.20 -6.05
CA ASP A 201 37.49 16.85 -5.29
C ASP A 201 37.51 16.40 -3.81
N SER A 202 36.71 15.42 -3.45
CA SER A 202 36.55 14.91 -2.08
C SER A 202 36.10 15.94 -1.03
N LYS A 203 35.62 17.12 -1.47
CA LYS A 203 35.10 18.18 -0.58
C LYS A 203 33.59 18.18 -0.64
N ASN A 204 32.97 18.06 0.52
CA ASN A 204 31.50 18.15 0.61
C ASN A 204 31.02 19.53 0.14
N GLN A 205 30.21 19.57 -0.93
CA GLN A 205 29.65 20.79 -1.49
C GLN A 205 28.13 20.92 -1.21
N PHE A 206 27.54 19.98 -0.46
CA PHE A 206 26.16 20.10 -0.02
C PHE A 206 26.05 21.15 1.09
N ILE A 207 25.68 22.37 0.70
CA ILE A 207 25.50 23.52 1.60
C ILE A 207 24.03 23.96 1.53
N ALA A 208 23.39 24.14 2.67
CA ALA A 208 21.99 24.57 2.75
C ALA A 208 21.68 25.74 1.81
N GLY A 209 20.62 25.62 1.03
CA GLY A 209 20.17 26.60 0.05
C GLY A 209 21.04 26.74 -1.21
N LYS A 210 22.15 26.02 -1.34
CA LYS A 210 23.02 26.09 -2.50
C LYS A 210 22.86 24.88 -3.42
N THR A 211 22.86 25.14 -4.72
CA THR A 211 22.87 24.11 -5.75
C THR A 211 24.27 23.53 -5.93
N VAL A 212 24.33 22.26 -6.31
CA VAL A 212 25.54 21.53 -6.67
C VAL A 212 25.49 21.23 -8.17
N LYS A 213 26.60 21.35 -8.86
CA LYS A 213 26.72 20.95 -10.28
C LYS A 213 26.75 19.42 -10.39
N PRO A 214 25.95 18.80 -11.29
CA PRO A 214 25.93 17.35 -11.42
C PRO A 214 27.31 16.71 -11.62
N GLU A 215 28.16 17.34 -12.42
CA GLU A 215 29.53 16.86 -12.72
C GLU A 215 30.47 16.92 -11.52
N ALA A 216 30.13 17.63 -10.46
CA ALA A 216 30.96 17.70 -9.25
C ALA A 216 30.86 16.45 -8.37
N PHE A 217 29.85 15.61 -8.60
CA PHE A 217 29.60 14.41 -7.81
C PHE A 217 29.56 13.16 -8.70
N LYS A 218 30.34 12.14 -8.35
CA LYS A 218 30.33 10.86 -9.03
C LYS A 218 29.51 9.85 -8.25
N GLU A 219 28.34 9.49 -8.79
CA GLU A 219 27.50 8.44 -8.22
C GLU A 219 28.02 7.04 -8.56
N ASN A 220 27.90 6.09 -7.61
CA ASN A 220 28.30 4.70 -7.79
C ASN A 220 27.07 3.79 -8.03
N ASN A 221 26.27 3.54 -6.98
CA ASN A 221 25.08 2.69 -7.04
C ASN A 221 23.77 3.48 -6.90
N THR A 222 23.85 4.79 -7.03
CA THR A 222 22.69 5.70 -7.05
C THR A 222 22.59 6.43 -8.37
N LEU A 223 21.45 7.06 -8.62
CA LEU A 223 21.22 7.91 -9.77
C LEU A 223 20.33 9.07 -9.37
N GLY A 224 20.85 10.31 -9.54
CA GLY A 224 20.08 11.52 -9.35
C GLY A 224 20.15 12.12 -7.94
N LEU A 225 21.16 11.78 -7.12
CA LEU A 225 21.34 12.38 -5.79
C LEU A 225 21.47 13.90 -5.86
N VAL A 226 22.29 14.40 -6.81
CA VAL A 226 22.49 15.86 -6.97
C VAL A 226 21.20 16.54 -7.44
N THR A 227 20.43 15.89 -8.31
CA THR A 227 19.10 16.39 -8.72
C THR A 227 18.16 16.47 -7.52
N TYR A 228 18.07 15.39 -6.73
CA TYR A 228 17.28 15.36 -5.51
C TYR A 228 17.70 16.46 -4.52
N TRP A 229 19.02 16.67 -4.33
CA TRP A 229 19.50 17.77 -3.51
C TRP A 229 19.03 19.11 -4.04
N ASN A 230 19.24 19.39 -5.32
CA ASN A 230 18.94 20.69 -5.94
C ASN A 230 17.45 21.01 -5.97
N GLU A 231 16.61 19.99 -6.20
CA GLU A 231 15.15 20.20 -6.34
C GLU A 231 14.44 20.21 -4.98
N GLU A 232 14.92 19.39 -4.01
CA GLU A 232 14.20 19.14 -2.77
C GLU A 232 15.05 19.43 -1.52
N ALA A 233 16.08 18.62 -1.28
CA ALA A 233 16.69 18.51 0.05
C ALA A 233 17.44 19.77 0.51
N LYS A 234 18.02 20.58 -0.39
CA LYS A 234 18.81 21.77 -0.02
C LYS A 234 18.07 22.80 0.84
N ASP A 235 16.74 22.88 0.66
CA ASP A 235 15.90 23.87 1.33
C ASP A 235 15.12 23.31 2.51
N TRP A 236 15.24 22.01 2.78
CA TRP A 236 14.56 21.35 3.91
C TRP A 236 15.47 21.26 5.14
N THR A 237 15.82 22.43 5.71
CA THR A 237 16.59 22.45 6.96
C THR A 237 15.78 21.85 8.12
N PRO A 238 16.44 21.37 9.18
CA PRO A 238 15.76 20.89 10.40
C PRO A 238 14.81 21.92 11.01
N GLU A 239 15.12 23.22 10.94
CA GLU A 239 14.25 24.30 11.43
C GLU A 239 12.96 24.40 10.62
N LYS A 240 13.05 24.36 9.29
CA LYS A 240 11.89 24.39 8.41
C LYS A 240 11.02 23.15 8.63
N ALA A 241 11.61 21.98 8.63
CA ALA A 241 10.89 20.74 8.87
C ALA A 241 10.32 20.64 10.29
N GLY A 242 11.08 21.10 11.29
CA GLY A 242 10.61 21.13 12.67
C GLY A 242 9.33 21.94 12.84
N LYS A 243 9.22 23.09 12.15
CA LYS A 243 8.01 23.90 12.13
C LYS A 243 6.84 23.15 11.46
N GLU A 244 7.06 22.56 10.29
CA GLU A 244 6.03 21.85 9.53
C GLU A 244 5.57 20.57 10.24
N CYS A 245 6.51 19.81 10.80
CA CYS A 245 6.26 18.52 11.45
C CYS A 245 5.86 18.66 12.93
N ARG A 246 6.00 19.86 13.52
CA ARG A 246 5.87 20.14 14.98
C ARG A 246 6.87 19.33 15.80
N LEU A 247 8.11 19.26 15.34
CA LEU A 247 9.21 18.54 15.99
C LEU A 247 10.34 19.52 16.37
N ASP A 248 11.11 19.14 17.38
CA ASP A 248 12.34 19.85 17.74
C ASP A 248 13.40 19.66 16.63
N PRO A 249 13.95 20.73 16.04
CA PRO A 249 15.02 20.64 15.05
C PRO A 249 16.25 19.86 15.53
N GLU A 250 16.60 19.98 16.82
CA GLU A 250 17.72 19.24 17.39
C GLU A 250 17.43 17.74 17.49
N GLN A 251 16.19 17.34 17.68
CA GLN A 251 15.80 15.94 17.60
C GLN A 251 15.98 15.40 16.17
N ILE A 252 15.61 16.16 15.16
CA ILE A 252 15.81 15.79 13.75
C ILE A 252 17.30 15.58 13.45
N ARG A 253 18.16 16.51 13.87
CA ARG A 253 19.63 16.39 13.72
C ARG A 253 20.18 15.15 14.44
N ARG A 254 19.76 14.95 15.67
CA ARG A 254 20.20 13.83 16.50
C ARG A 254 19.83 12.49 15.86
N VAL A 255 18.62 12.38 15.32
CA VAL A 255 18.16 11.20 14.58
C VAL A 255 18.99 10.99 13.31
N ALA A 256 19.16 12.00 12.47
CA ALA A 256 19.95 11.91 11.25
C ALA A 256 21.40 11.45 11.54
N ARG A 257 22.04 12.04 12.53
CA ARG A 257 23.39 11.65 12.97
C ARG A 257 23.45 10.21 13.49
N THR A 258 22.40 9.76 14.18
CA THR A 258 22.29 8.36 14.66
C THR A 258 22.23 7.39 13.49
N LEU A 259 21.44 7.72 12.46
CA LEU A 259 21.35 6.91 11.24
C LEU A 259 22.68 6.87 10.48
N GLY A 260 23.31 8.03 10.25
CA GLY A 260 24.60 8.11 9.55
C GLY A 260 25.70 7.31 10.26
N LYS A 261 25.74 7.34 11.62
CA LYS A 261 26.71 6.54 12.40
C LYS A 261 26.44 5.02 12.31
N ALA A 262 25.19 4.61 12.13
CA ALA A 262 24.83 3.20 12.03
C ALA A 262 24.99 2.64 10.60
N ALA A 263 25.08 3.51 9.59
CA ALA A 263 25.21 3.11 8.19
C ALA A 263 26.43 2.20 7.96
N PRO A 264 26.34 1.19 7.09
CA PRO A 264 25.18 0.80 6.28
C PRO A 264 24.19 -0.16 6.99
N ASN A 265 24.47 -0.59 8.23
CA ASN A 265 23.66 -1.56 9.00
C ASN A 265 22.43 -0.86 9.63
N VAL A 266 21.62 -0.22 8.83
CA VAL A 266 20.48 0.60 9.25
C VAL A 266 19.25 0.28 8.42
N ILE A 267 18.08 0.35 9.03
CA ILE A 267 16.79 0.10 8.37
C ILE A 267 15.90 1.31 8.59
N VAL A 268 15.41 1.88 7.50
CA VAL A 268 14.23 2.76 7.52
C VAL A 268 13.04 1.96 7.02
N TRP A 269 12.28 1.41 7.96
CA TRP A 269 11.10 0.59 7.68
C TRP A 269 9.87 1.48 7.58
N MET A 270 9.50 1.79 6.36
CA MET A 270 8.30 2.54 6.05
C MET A 270 7.06 1.63 6.08
N GLY A 271 6.01 2.09 6.74
CA GLY A 271 4.74 1.39 6.81
C GLY A 271 3.54 2.18 6.29
N PRO A 272 2.33 1.64 6.47
CA PRO A 272 1.10 2.21 5.92
C PRO A 272 0.80 3.63 6.39
N GLY A 273 1.27 4.04 7.57
CA GLY A 273 1.05 5.38 8.11
C GLY A 273 1.57 6.50 7.21
N VAL A 274 2.69 6.27 6.51
CA VAL A 274 3.24 7.20 5.50
C VAL A 274 2.39 7.20 4.23
N CYS A 275 1.89 6.02 3.85
CA CYS A 275 1.34 5.76 2.53
C CYS A 275 -0.14 6.09 2.40
N MET A 276 -0.91 5.95 3.49
CA MET A 276 -2.37 6.11 3.49
C MET A 276 -2.80 7.57 3.66
N ASN A 277 -2.07 8.47 3.02
CA ASN A 277 -2.32 9.90 2.99
C ASN A 277 -2.48 10.41 1.54
N PRO A 278 -3.17 11.53 1.31
CA PRO A 278 -3.11 12.20 0.03
C PRO A 278 -1.64 12.46 -0.38
N ARG A 279 -1.28 12.14 -1.63
CA ARG A 279 0.09 12.25 -2.14
C ARG A 279 1.13 11.37 -1.41
N GLY A 280 0.69 10.32 -0.70
CA GLY A 280 1.55 9.42 0.07
C GLY A 280 2.68 8.79 -0.75
N THR A 281 2.54 8.64 -2.07
CA THR A 281 3.60 8.13 -2.95
C THR A 281 4.87 8.97 -2.89
N TYR A 282 4.75 10.30 -2.90
CA TYR A 282 5.92 11.20 -2.82
C TYR A 282 6.62 11.08 -1.46
N SER A 283 5.86 11.07 -0.37
CA SER A 283 6.40 10.83 0.97
C SER A 283 7.08 9.47 1.06
N ALA A 284 6.46 8.42 0.51
CA ALA A 284 7.02 7.07 0.48
C ALA A 284 8.34 7.00 -0.30
N MET A 285 8.46 7.71 -1.42
CA MET A 285 9.69 7.78 -2.21
C MET A 285 10.83 8.37 -1.38
N VAL A 286 10.61 9.50 -0.71
CA VAL A 286 11.66 10.19 0.06
C VAL A 286 12.03 9.39 1.31
N VAL A 287 11.07 8.88 2.07
CA VAL A 287 11.32 8.05 3.25
C VAL A 287 12.14 6.80 2.86
N HIS A 288 11.75 6.16 1.75
CA HIS A 288 12.43 4.96 1.30
C HIS A 288 13.84 5.24 0.73
N ALA A 289 14.03 6.40 0.08
CA ALA A 289 15.32 6.83 -0.46
C ALA A 289 16.42 6.99 0.62
N LEU A 290 16.03 7.22 1.88
CA LEU A 290 16.99 7.26 2.99
C LEU A 290 17.80 5.96 3.10
N ASN A 291 17.21 4.79 2.79
CA ASN A 291 17.94 3.53 2.76
C ASN A 291 19.06 3.54 1.70
N GLY A 292 18.81 4.19 0.55
CA GLY A 292 19.83 4.37 -0.49
C GLY A 292 20.96 5.32 -0.04
N ILE A 293 20.63 6.48 0.53
CA ILE A 293 21.60 7.45 1.04
C ILE A 293 22.51 6.81 2.11
N LEU A 294 21.94 5.95 2.93
CA LEU A 294 22.64 5.24 4.01
C LEU A 294 23.37 3.97 3.53
N GLY A 295 23.21 3.55 2.25
CA GLY A 295 23.83 2.35 1.72
C GLY A 295 23.31 1.05 2.32
N SER A 296 22.08 1.05 2.81
CA SER A 296 21.50 -0.12 3.49
C SER A 296 20.77 -1.10 2.57
N VAL A 297 20.67 -0.77 1.27
CA VAL A 297 20.02 -1.63 0.28
C VAL A 297 20.89 -2.83 -0.02
N ASP A 298 20.31 -4.03 0.12
CA ASP A 298 20.98 -5.33 -0.05
C ASP A 298 22.23 -5.53 0.80
N ASN A 299 22.30 -4.82 1.94
CA ASN A 299 23.40 -4.93 2.89
C ASN A 299 22.97 -5.69 4.15
N VAL A 300 23.92 -6.36 4.82
CA VAL A 300 23.69 -7.03 6.11
C VAL A 300 23.19 -6.01 7.14
N GLY A 301 22.10 -6.32 7.83
CA GLY A 301 21.43 -5.39 8.76
C GLY A 301 20.67 -4.27 8.09
N GLY A 302 20.43 -4.38 6.79
CA GLY A 302 19.71 -3.43 5.95
C GLY A 302 18.37 -3.96 5.44
N THR A 303 17.94 -3.43 4.29
CA THR A 303 16.68 -3.76 3.62
C THR A 303 16.95 -4.59 2.36
N HIS A 304 16.13 -5.60 2.13
CA HIS A 304 16.31 -6.57 1.06
C HIS A 304 15.04 -6.76 0.24
N ASP A 305 15.20 -7.33 -0.94
CA ASP A 305 14.07 -7.89 -1.67
C ASP A 305 13.48 -9.08 -0.93
N PRO A 306 12.14 -9.23 -0.93
CA PRO A 306 11.50 -10.35 -0.28
C PRO A 306 11.96 -11.67 -0.87
N VAL A 307 12.45 -12.56 -0.01
CA VAL A 307 12.72 -13.95 -0.40
C VAL A 307 11.38 -14.63 -0.67
N LYS A 308 11.20 -15.13 -1.88
CA LYS A 308 10.01 -15.90 -2.22
C LYS A 308 10.05 -17.24 -1.48
N ALA A 309 8.94 -17.57 -0.82
CA ALA A 309 8.78 -18.90 -0.24
C ALA A 309 8.95 -19.97 -1.33
N LEU A 310 9.66 -21.04 -1.00
CA LEU A 310 9.79 -22.22 -1.87
C LEU A 310 8.45 -22.96 -1.85
N THR A 311 7.57 -22.58 -2.74
CA THR A 311 6.26 -23.22 -2.92
C THR A 311 6.09 -23.61 -4.37
N ASP A 312 5.36 -24.69 -4.61
CA ASP A 312 4.95 -25.07 -5.96
C ASP A 312 4.11 -23.95 -6.59
N LYS A 313 4.23 -23.81 -7.89
CA LYS A 313 3.37 -22.89 -8.63
C LYS A 313 1.94 -23.40 -8.63
N TYR A 314 0.99 -22.53 -8.34
CA TYR A 314 -0.42 -22.87 -8.48
C TYR A 314 -0.71 -23.27 -9.94
N PRO A 315 -1.43 -24.38 -10.19
CA PRO A 315 -1.72 -24.84 -11.53
C PRO A 315 -2.41 -23.74 -12.37
N SER A 316 -1.95 -23.54 -13.59
CA SER A 316 -2.62 -22.63 -14.52
C SER A 316 -4.01 -23.14 -14.89
N MET A 317 -4.99 -22.25 -14.79
CA MET A 317 -6.36 -22.52 -15.23
C MET A 317 -6.62 -22.11 -16.68
N ASP A 318 -5.59 -21.71 -17.42
CA ASP A 318 -5.72 -21.19 -18.79
C ASP A 318 -6.42 -22.15 -19.75
N LYS A 319 -6.21 -23.45 -19.57
CA LYS A 319 -6.87 -24.49 -20.38
C LYS A 319 -8.38 -24.56 -20.23
N TYR A 320 -8.92 -23.96 -19.17
CA TYR A 320 -10.37 -23.91 -18.91
C TYR A 320 -11.01 -22.58 -19.32
N VAL A 321 -10.23 -21.63 -19.83
CA VAL A 321 -10.74 -20.34 -20.32
C VAL A 321 -11.30 -20.54 -21.70
N ASP A 322 -12.61 -20.39 -21.87
CA ASP A 322 -13.29 -20.50 -23.17
C ASP A 322 -13.12 -19.24 -24.04
N GLU A 323 -13.63 -19.25 -25.27
CA GLU A 323 -13.45 -18.16 -26.23
C GLU A 323 -14.14 -16.86 -25.76
N LEU A 324 -15.32 -16.95 -25.13
CA LEU A 324 -16.00 -15.78 -24.56
C LEU A 324 -15.13 -15.12 -23.49
N ALA A 325 -14.59 -15.91 -22.59
CA ALA A 325 -13.74 -15.40 -21.51
C ALA A 325 -12.39 -14.88 -22.03
N LYS A 326 -11.81 -15.46 -23.07
CA LYS A 326 -10.59 -14.95 -23.71
C LYS A 326 -10.81 -13.57 -24.35
N THR A 327 -11.95 -13.39 -24.99
CA THR A 327 -12.30 -12.15 -25.69
C THR A 327 -12.56 -11.02 -24.69
N HIS A 328 -13.48 -11.23 -23.76
CA HIS A 328 -13.95 -10.19 -22.83
C HIS A 328 -13.00 -9.97 -21.65
N GLY A 329 -12.29 -11.01 -21.20
CA GLY A 329 -11.36 -10.93 -20.07
C GLY A 329 -10.16 -9.99 -20.29
N LYS A 330 -9.87 -9.62 -21.54
CA LYS A 330 -8.86 -8.63 -21.94
C LYS A 330 -9.44 -7.22 -22.13
N GLY A 331 -10.73 -7.05 -21.92
CA GLY A 331 -11.43 -5.79 -22.10
C GLY A 331 -10.94 -4.66 -21.18
N LYS A 332 -11.44 -3.45 -21.48
CA LYS A 332 -11.15 -2.27 -20.67
C LYS A 332 -11.66 -2.48 -19.23
N LYS A 333 -10.85 -2.12 -18.26
CA LYS A 333 -11.19 -2.19 -16.84
C LYS A 333 -11.88 -0.91 -16.39
N ILE A 334 -12.95 -1.04 -15.61
CA ILE A 334 -13.72 0.13 -15.11
C ILE A 334 -12.97 1.00 -14.11
N ASP A 335 -11.84 0.58 -13.57
CA ASP A 335 -10.99 1.41 -12.74
C ASP A 335 -10.09 2.38 -13.54
N GLY A 336 -10.17 2.36 -14.87
CA GLY A 336 -9.43 3.25 -15.76
C GLY A 336 -7.97 2.87 -15.98
N ARG A 337 -7.50 1.74 -15.45
CA ARG A 337 -6.13 1.28 -15.71
C ARG A 337 -5.91 1.04 -17.21
N GLY A 338 -4.82 1.60 -17.72
CA GLY A 338 -4.51 1.52 -19.15
C GLY A 338 -5.19 2.59 -19.98
N ASP A 339 -5.93 3.52 -19.37
CA ASP A 339 -6.49 4.68 -20.06
C ASP A 339 -5.44 5.78 -20.23
N LYS A 340 -5.54 6.54 -21.35
CA LYS A 340 -4.66 7.68 -21.63
C LYS A 340 -4.73 8.77 -20.55
N ASP A 341 -5.88 8.90 -19.89
CA ASP A 341 -6.12 9.89 -18.85
C ASP A 341 -5.55 9.47 -17.47
N MET A 342 -5.03 8.24 -17.37
CA MET A 342 -4.36 7.71 -16.18
C MET A 342 -2.98 7.17 -16.51
N PRO A 343 -2.03 8.04 -16.89
CA PRO A 343 -0.72 7.62 -17.41
C PRO A 343 0.13 6.84 -16.40
N ALA A 344 0.00 7.12 -15.10
CA ALA A 344 0.67 6.35 -14.05
C ALA A 344 0.17 4.90 -13.96
N ALA A 345 -1.09 4.66 -14.32
CA ALA A 345 -1.69 3.33 -14.39
C ALA A 345 -1.51 2.65 -15.75
N MET A 346 -1.18 3.38 -16.80
CA MET A 346 -0.99 2.83 -18.17
C MET A 346 0.24 1.93 -18.29
N LYS A 347 1.34 2.32 -17.69
CA LYS A 347 2.60 1.57 -17.78
C LYS A 347 2.67 0.62 -16.59
N ALA A 348 1.98 -0.49 -16.68
CA ALA A 348 1.76 -1.50 -15.64
C ALA A 348 2.99 -2.00 -14.87
N LYS A 349 4.20 -1.65 -15.29
CA LYS A 349 5.43 -2.03 -14.58
C LYS A 349 5.72 -1.14 -13.37
N LEU A 350 5.24 0.11 -13.35
CA LEU A 350 5.50 1.08 -12.28
C LEU A 350 4.24 1.80 -11.78
N GLY A 351 3.06 1.42 -12.26
CA GLY A 351 1.79 2.00 -11.83
C GLY A 351 1.08 1.16 -10.76
N SER A 352 0.05 1.72 -10.16
CA SER A 352 -0.83 1.00 -9.23
C SER A 352 -1.43 -0.25 -9.88
N GLY A 353 -1.49 -1.34 -9.14
CA GLY A 353 -2.19 -2.57 -9.55
C GLY A 353 -3.72 -2.41 -9.62
N VAL A 354 -4.27 -1.30 -9.09
CA VAL A 354 -5.70 -0.99 -9.07
C VAL A 354 -5.93 0.50 -8.78
N VAL A 355 -6.99 1.08 -9.36
CA VAL A 355 -7.43 2.46 -9.07
C VAL A 355 -8.82 2.42 -8.45
N THR A 356 -8.90 1.91 -7.24
CA THR A 356 -10.16 1.57 -6.54
C THR A 356 -11.17 2.73 -6.54
N ASN A 357 -10.71 3.95 -6.24
CA ASN A 357 -11.62 5.10 -6.14
C ASN A 357 -12.29 5.50 -7.46
N ASN A 358 -11.70 5.14 -8.60
CA ASN A 358 -12.29 5.45 -9.90
C ASN A 358 -13.43 4.53 -10.29
N ILE A 359 -13.55 3.36 -9.67
CA ILE A 359 -14.64 2.41 -9.91
C ILE A 359 -15.99 3.07 -9.67
N ALA A 360 -16.14 3.82 -8.56
CA ALA A 360 -17.38 4.52 -8.26
C ALA A 360 -17.73 5.59 -9.30
N ASN A 361 -16.73 6.31 -9.83
CA ASN A 361 -16.94 7.29 -10.91
C ASN A 361 -17.52 6.61 -12.15
N TYR A 362 -16.86 5.54 -12.60
CA TYR A 362 -17.33 4.78 -13.77
C TYR A 362 -18.77 4.28 -13.58
N MET A 363 -19.10 3.72 -12.41
CA MET A 363 -20.44 3.24 -12.10
C MET A 363 -21.50 4.35 -12.09
N LEU A 364 -21.12 5.58 -11.77
CA LEU A 364 -22.03 6.75 -11.81
C LEU A 364 -22.19 7.30 -13.21
N GLU A 365 -21.14 7.28 -14.02
CA GLU A 365 -21.17 7.69 -15.42
C GLU A 365 -21.88 6.67 -16.31
N HIS A 366 -21.84 5.39 -15.90
CA HIS A 366 -22.43 4.25 -16.61
C HIS A 366 -23.30 3.41 -15.66
N PRO A 367 -24.46 3.94 -15.17
CA PRO A 367 -25.24 3.32 -14.10
C PRO A 367 -25.80 1.94 -14.43
N ASP A 368 -25.99 1.64 -15.73
CA ASP A 368 -26.52 0.37 -16.21
C ASP A 368 -25.45 -0.66 -16.59
N PHE A 369 -24.16 -0.32 -16.48
CA PHE A 369 -23.09 -1.20 -16.94
C PHE A 369 -22.91 -2.43 -16.05
N ILE A 370 -22.80 -2.23 -14.73
CA ILE A 370 -22.63 -3.35 -13.80
C ILE A 370 -24.00 -3.95 -13.47
N LYS A 371 -24.20 -5.20 -13.84
CA LYS A 371 -25.44 -5.95 -13.60
C LYS A 371 -25.35 -6.90 -12.40
N VAL A 372 -24.17 -7.46 -12.20
CA VAL A 372 -23.88 -8.37 -11.07
C VAL A 372 -22.63 -7.88 -10.36
N MET A 373 -22.71 -7.72 -9.06
CA MET A 373 -21.54 -7.42 -8.23
C MET A 373 -21.40 -8.45 -7.14
N ILE A 374 -20.19 -8.99 -7.00
CA ILE A 374 -19.81 -9.84 -5.88
C ILE A 374 -18.72 -9.11 -5.09
N SER A 375 -18.97 -8.93 -3.81
CA SER A 375 -18.03 -8.25 -2.91
C SER A 375 -17.66 -9.15 -1.74
N SER A 376 -16.41 -9.11 -1.34
CA SER A 376 -15.94 -9.83 -0.17
C SER A 376 -14.99 -8.98 0.68
N TRP A 377 -15.20 -8.98 2.00
CA TRP A 377 -14.31 -8.36 2.97
C TRP A 377 -13.99 -6.89 2.68
N THR A 378 -14.93 -6.13 2.18
CA THR A 378 -14.79 -4.69 1.96
C THR A 378 -16.06 -3.94 2.33
N ASN A 379 -15.90 -2.69 2.74
CA ASN A 379 -16.98 -1.76 3.04
C ASN A 379 -16.60 -0.39 2.47
N THR A 380 -16.74 -0.22 1.17
CA THR A 380 -16.30 0.99 0.47
C THR A 380 -17.06 2.26 0.90
N PRO A 381 -18.35 2.25 1.22
CA PRO A 381 -19.04 3.42 1.76
C PRO A 381 -18.44 3.97 3.07
N PHE A 382 -17.77 3.12 3.85
CA PHE A 382 -17.09 3.52 5.08
C PHE A 382 -15.58 3.76 4.88
N ALA A 383 -14.91 2.86 4.17
CA ALA A 383 -13.45 2.81 4.12
C ALA A 383 -12.82 3.55 2.93
N ALA A 384 -13.59 3.86 1.89
CA ALA A 384 -13.08 4.58 0.73
C ALA A 384 -13.35 6.09 0.83
N SER A 385 -12.62 6.86 0.03
CA SER A 385 -12.86 8.30 -0.09
C SER A 385 -14.23 8.59 -0.67
N ASP A 386 -14.95 9.53 -0.06
CA ASP A 386 -16.30 9.94 -0.44
C ASP A 386 -17.31 8.77 -0.42
N GLY A 387 -17.64 8.33 0.78
CA GLY A 387 -18.56 7.22 1.00
C GLY A 387 -19.95 7.42 0.39
N LYS A 388 -20.46 8.66 0.35
CA LYS A 388 -21.74 8.99 -0.29
C LYS A 388 -21.73 8.74 -1.79
N ARG A 389 -20.61 9.01 -2.45
CA ARG A 389 -20.41 8.68 -3.87
C ARG A 389 -20.49 7.17 -4.10
N TRP A 390 -19.85 6.38 -3.22
CA TRP A 390 -19.93 4.93 -3.28
C TRP A 390 -21.33 4.40 -3.03
N GLU A 391 -22.07 4.96 -2.06
CA GLU A 391 -23.47 4.59 -1.81
C GLU A 391 -24.34 4.82 -3.07
N LYS A 392 -24.20 5.98 -3.70
CA LYS A 392 -24.91 6.30 -4.94
C LYS A 392 -24.53 5.36 -6.09
N ALA A 393 -23.25 5.02 -6.23
CA ALA A 393 -22.79 4.08 -7.24
C ALA A 393 -23.34 2.67 -7.01
N LEU A 394 -23.30 2.20 -5.77
CA LEU A 394 -23.79 0.86 -5.41
C LEU A 394 -25.31 0.72 -5.53
N SER A 395 -26.07 1.81 -5.33
CA SER A 395 -27.53 1.77 -5.48
C SER A 395 -27.98 1.45 -6.91
N ASN A 396 -27.12 1.68 -7.92
CA ASN A 396 -27.39 1.36 -9.33
C ASN A 396 -27.20 -0.14 -9.65
N VAL A 397 -26.57 -0.92 -8.77
CA VAL A 397 -26.29 -2.35 -9.06
C VAL A 397 -27.56 -3.17 -8.80
N PRO A 398 -28.14 -3.82 -9.85
CA PRO A 398 -29.40 -4.53 -9.67
C PRO A 398 -29.28 -5.82 -8.85
N PHE A 399 -28.16 -6.53 -8.95
CA PHE A 399 -27.89 -7.73 -8.17
C PHE A 399 -26.54 -7.66 -7.46
N PHE A 400 -26.56 -7.73 -6.13
CA PHE A 400 -25.39 -7.56 -5.30
C PHE A 400 -25.26 -8.68 -4.27
N VAL A 401 -24.10 -9.31 -4.22
CA VAL A 401 -23.72 -10.33 -3.23
C VAL A 401 -22.62 -9.78 -2.35
N HIS A 402 -22.83 -9.79 -1.06
CA HIS A 402 -21.84 -9.32 -0.07
C HIS A 402 -21.45 -10.45 0.88
N MET A 403 -20.19 -10.89 0.80
CA MET A 403 -19.66 -11.95 1.64
C MET A 403 -18.91 -11.35 2.83
N VAL A 404 -19.60 -11.21 3.93
CA VAL A 404 -19.08 -10.60 5.18
C VAL A 404 -19.64 -11.31 6.40
N PRO A 405 -18.93 -11.25 7.55
CA PRO A 405 -19.43 -11.86 8.79
C PRO A 405 -20.51 -11.06 9.48
N PHE A 406 -20.59 -9.74 9.23
CA PHE A 406 -21.55 -8.83 9.85
C PHE A 406 -22.13 -7.86 8.80
N PRO A 407 -23.37 -7.39 8.97
CA PRO A 407 -23.88 -6.29 8.15
C PRO A 407 -23.03 -5.03 8.26
N SER A 408 -22.99 -4.25 7.20
CA SER A 408 -22.25 -3.00 7.13
C SER A 408 -23.01 -1.98 6.28
N GLU A 409 -22.48 -0.77 6.14
CA GLU A 409 -23.06 0.27 5.28
C GLU A 409 -23.20 -0.17 3.82
N MET A 410 -22.36 -1.11 3.39
CA MET A 410 -22.38 -1.65 2.03
C MET A 410 -23.47 -2.73 1.86
N THR A 411 -23.87 -3.37 2.97
CA THR A 411 -24.89 -4.44 2.96
C THR A 411 -26.30 -3.89 2.79
#